data_6f03221739ec35ac9a0cdecc2113a76e
#
_entry.id   6f03221739ec35ac9a0cdecc2113a76e
#
_cell.length_a   1.000
_cell.length_b   1.000
_cell.length_c   1.000
_cell.angle_alpha   90.00
_cell.angle_beta   90.00
_cell.angle_gamma   90.00
#
_symmetry.space_group_name_H-M   'P 1'
#
loop_
_entity.id
_entity.type
_entity.pdbx_description
1 polymer ?
#
loop_
_entity_poly.entity_id
_entity_poly.type
_entity_poly.pdbx_seq_one_letter_code
_entity_poly.pdbx_strand_id
1 'polypeptide(L)'
;KKQDFIELGTPESNELLEQAGLKAIYSPGHSPGHTCYYHSEDNLLIGGDLLTTDRAGVLSAPMKEYTADMLKAIQTAHSVLKEYSQAILSVAHGGEVKNALQEMEKSEWFQNS
;
A
#
# COMPACT_ATOMS: atom_id res chain seq x y z
N LYS A 1 -21.96 20.96 -4.79
CA LYS A 1 -21.88 20.42 -3.44
C LYS A 1 -20.46 20.55 -2.87
N LYS A 2 -20.37 21.08 -1.69
CA LYS A 2 -19.09 21.16 -1.00
C LYS A 2 -18.70 19.79 -0.47
N GLN A 3 -17.50 19.40 -0.72
CA GLN A 3 -16.98 18.14 -0.21
C GLN A 3 -16.10 18.43 1.00
N ASP A 4 -16.32 17.68 2.06
CA ASP A 4 -15.51 17.82 3.26
C ASP A 4 -14.28 16.93 3.16
N PHE A 5 -13.13 17.56 3.32
CA PHE A 5 -11.86 16.85 3.32
C PHE A 5 -11.28 16.87 4.73
N ILE A 6 -10.68 15.74 5.11
CA ILE A 6 -9.93 15.65 6.36
C ILE A 6 -8.49 15.42 5.98
N GLU A 7 -7.62 16.34 6.35
CA GLU A 7 -6.20 16.19 6.07
C GLU A 7 -5.60 15.09 6.93
N LEU A 8 -4.82 14.22 6.31
CA LEU A 8 -4.11 13.18 7.04
C LEU A 8 -3.02 13.79 7.92
N GLY A 9 -2.79 13.18 9.06
CA GLY A 9 -1.78 13.64 10.00
C GLY A 9 -2.26 14.66 10.99
N THR A 10 -3.51 15.14 10.87
CA THR A 10 -4.08 16.04 11.88
C THR A 10 -4.64 15.22 13.04
N PRO A 11 -4.76 15.83 14.25
CA PRO A 11 -5.38 15.13 15.38
C PRO A 11 -6.79 14.63 15.06
N GLU A 12 -7.55 15.43 14.31
CA GLU A 12 -8.92 15.06 13.94
C GLU A 12 -8.95 13.83 13.04
N SER A 13 -8.10 13.79 12.01
CA SER A 13 -8.06 12.66 11.11
C SER A 13 -7.54 11.39 11.79
N ASN A 14 -6.55 11.53 12.67
CA ASN A 14 -6.02 10.40 13.41
C ASN A 14 -7.06 9.80 14.33
N GLU A 15 -7.88 10.63 14.97
CA GLU A 15 -8.96 10.15 15.82
C GLU A 15 -10.00 9.38 15.03
N LEU A 16 -10.39 9.91 13.86
CA LEU A 16 -11.37 9.25 13.01
C LEU A 16 -10.85 7.90 12.49
N LEU A 17 -9.59 7.85 12.10
CA LEU A 17 -8.99 6.60 11.64
C LEU A 17 -8.93 5.58 12.78
N GLU A 18 -8.55 6.02 13.96
CA GLU A 18 -8.46 5.16 15.12
C GLU A 18 -9.83 4.58 15.48
N GLN A 19 -10.88 5.40 15.43
CA GLN A 19 -12.24 4.95 15.68
C GLN A 19 -12.68 3.90 14.66
N ALA A 20 -12.19 3.99 13.43
CA ALA A 20 -12.47 3.02 12.38
C ALA A 20 -11.55 1.80 12.43
N GLY A 21 -10.62 1.74 13.37
CA GLY A 21 -9.67 0.63 13.46
C GLY A 21 -8.57 0.70 12.43
N LEU A 22 -8.30 1.90 11.89
CA LEU A 22 -7.35 2.09 10.81
C LEU A 22 -6.13 2.89 11.26
N LYS A 23 -4.97 2.53 10.74
CA LYS A 23 -3.74 3.29 10.91
C LYS A 23 -3.25 3.73 9.54
N ALA A 24 -3.00 5.03 9.38
CA ALA A 24 -2.46 5.57 8.14
C ALA A 24 -0.95 5.37 8.09
N ILE A 25 -0.44 4.96 6.93
CA ILE A 25 0.98 4.69 6.72
C ILE A 25 1.41 5.46 5.48
N TYR A 26 2.23 6.49 5.67
CA TYR A 26 2.75 7.27 4.56
C TYR A 26 3.64 6.38 3.70
N SER A 27 3.33 6.29 2.40
CA SER A 27 3.94 5.33 1.48
C SER A 27 4.25 5.99 0.13
N PRO A 28 5.19 6.95 0.08
CA PRO A 28 5.43 7.71 -1.14
C PRO A 28 6.11 6.87 -2.22
N GLY A 29 5.96 7.30 -3.45
CA GLY A 29 6.61 6.68 -4.61
C GLY A 29 5.70 6.62 -5.82
N HIS A 30 4.54 5.99 -5.71
CA HIS A 30 3.51 6.05 -6.75
C HIS A 30 3.09 7.52 -6.95
N SER A 31 2.83 8.20 -5.84
CA SER A 31 2.68 9.65 -5.81
C SER A 31 3.32 10.15 -4.51
N PRO A 32 3.65 11.46 -4.43
CA PRO A 32 4.28 12.00 -3.22
C PRO A 32 3.45 11.84 -1.96
N GLY A 33 2.13 11.86 -2.08
CA GLY A 33 1.22 11.76 -0.94
C GLY A 33 0.57 10.42 -0.76
N HIS A 34 1.04 9.38 -1.46
CA HIS A 34 0.41 8.07 -1.35
C HIS A 34 0.44 7.55 0.09
N THR A 35 -0.68 7.00 0.53
CA THR A 35 -0.85 6.51 1.90
C THR A 35 -1.57 5.17 1.87
N CYS A 36 -1.07 4.21 2.63
CA CYS A 36 -1.73 2.94 2.87
C CYS A 36 -2.45 3.00 4.21
N TYR A 37 -3.35 2.05 4.44
CA TYR A 37 -4.07 1.96 5.70
C TYR A 37 -4.03 0.53 6.20
N TYR A 38 -3.75 0.36 7.49
CA TYR A 38 -3.76 -0.95 8.11
C TYR A 38 -4.98 -1.08 9.02
N HIS A 39 -5.78 -2.12 8.78
CA HIS A 39 -6.96 -2.45 9.59
C HIS A 39 -6.58 -3.63 10.49
N SER A 40 -6.34 -3.33 11.77
CA SER A 40 -5.76 -4.33 12.69
C SER A 40 -6.69 -5.49 12.96
N GLU A 41 -7.98 -5.24 13.07
CA GLU A 41 -8.96 -6.28 13.38
C GLU A 41 -8.99 -7.38 12.31
N ASP A 42 -8.90 -6.99 11.05
CA ASP A 42 -8.90 -7.93 9.93
C ASP A 42 -7.50 -8.30 9.47
N ASN A 43 -6.48 -7.73 10.08
CA ASN A 43 -5.08 -7.90 9.66
C ASN A 43 -4.93 -7.61 8.17
N LEU A 44 -5.52 -6.51 7.72
CA LEU A 44 -5.61 -6.16 6.31
C LEU A 44 -4.84 -4.87 6.05
N LEU A 45 -3.88 -4.94 5.13
CA LEU A 45 -3.14 -3.78 4.66
C LEU A 45 -3.77 -3.30 3.37
N ILE A 46 -4.43 -2.15 3.44
CA ILE A 46 -5.09 -1.54 2.28
C ILE A 46 -4.05 -0.71 1.55
N GLY A 47 -3.47 -1.30 0.52
CA GLY A 47 -2.30 -0.75 -0.13
C GLY A 47 -2.59 0.26 -1.24
N GLY A 48 -3.84 0.31 -1.73
CA GLY A 48 -4.15 1.18 -2.85
C GLY A 48 -3.23 0.90 -4.03
N ASP A 49 -2.48 1.91 -4.45
CA ASP A 49 -1.55 1.81 -5.59
C ASP A 49 -0.12 1.47 -5.17
N LEU A 50 0.06 0.92 -3.97
CA LEU A 50 1.40 0.52 -3.50
C LEU A 50 2.05 -0.49 -4.46
N LEU A 51 1.30 -1.50 -4.84
CA LEU A 51 1.68 -2.53 -5.80
C LEU A 51 0.45 -2.91 -6.61
N THR A 52 0.60 -3.80 -7.58
CA THR A 52 -0.52 -4.30 -8.38
C THR A 52 -0.51 -5.82 -8.41
N THR A 53 -1.52 -6.42 -9.02
CA THR A 53 -1.48 -7.84 -9.36
C THR A 53 -1.68 -7.96 -10.87
N ASP A 54 -1.12 -9.01 -11.45
CA ASP A 54 -1.33 -9.30 -12.86
C ASP A 54 -2.65 -10.05 -13.06
N ARG A 55 -2.93 -10.46 -14.31
CA ARG A 55 -4.18 -11.16 -14.64
C ARG A 55 -4.33 -12.49 -13.91
N ALA A 56 -3.21 -13.11 -13.55
CA ALA A 56 -3.20 -14.36 -12.81
C ALA A 56 -3.28 -14.16 -11.31
N GLY A 57 -3.33 -12.91 -10.84
CA GLY A 57 -3.36 -12.60 -9.42
C GLY A 57 -1.99 -12.58 -8.76
N VAL A 58 -0.92 -12.60 -9.55
CA VAL A 58 0.45 -12.57 -9.04
C VAL A 58 0.86 -11.14 -8.74
N LEU A 59 1.48 -10.93 -7.57
CA LEU A 59 1.92 -9.62 -7.13
C LEU A 59 2.92 -9.03 -8.12
N SER A 60 2.70 -7.79 -8.50
CA SER A 60 3.46 -7.12 -9.55
C SER A 60 3.86 -5.70 -9.10
N ALA A 61 4.83 -5.12 -9.80
CA ALA A 61 5.30 -3.77 -9.54
C ALA A 61 4.20 -2.76 -9.79
N PRO A 62 4.32 -1.54 -9.24
CA PRO A 62 3.40 -0.45 -9.57
C PRO A 62 3.42 -0.20 -11.07
N MET A 63 2.31 0.33 -11.60
CA MET A 63 2.23 0.62 -13.03
C MET A 63 3.17 1.76 -13.39
N LYS A 64 4.13 1.46 -14.27
CA LYS A 64 5.19 2.39 -14.62
C LYS A 64 4.64 3.73 -15.15
N GLU A 65 3.58 3.65 -15.97
CA GLU A 65 2.99 4.84 -16.60
C GLU A 65 2.39 5.81 -15.59
N TYR A 66 2.03 5.32 -14.43
CA TYR A 66 1.33 6.11 -13.42
C TYR A 66 2.13 6.26 -12.12
N THR A 67 3.43 5.93 -12.15
CA THR A 67 4.26 5.98 -10.95
C THR A 67 5.33 7.05 -11.11
N ALA A 68 5.29 8.05 -10.22
CA ALA A 68 6.19 9.20 -10.31
C ALA A 68 7.65 8.82 -10.06
N ASP A 69 7.91 7.90 -9.13
CA ASP A 69 9.27 7.48 -8.79
C ASP A 69 9.25 5.96 -8.52
N MET A 70 9.60 5.20 -9.56
CA MET A 70 9.48 3.73 -9.49
C MET A 70 10.40 3.12 -8.46
N LEU A 71 11.64 3.57 -8.38
CA LEU A 71 12.59 3.01 -7.42
C LEU A 71 12.13 3.27 -5.98
N LYS A 72 11.69 4.50 -5.72
CA LYS A 72 11.16 4.84 -4.41
C LYS A 72 9.90 4.05 -4.08
N ALA A 73 9.02 3.88 -5.07
CA ALA A 73 7.79 3.11 -4.88
C ALA A 73 8.09 1.66 -4.48
N ILE A 74 9.05 1.03 -5.12
CA ILE A 74 9.44 -0.33 -4.81
C ILE A 74 10.08 -0.42 -3.43
N GLN A 75 10.97 0.51 -3.10
CA GLN A 75 11.61 0.55 -1.79
C GLN A 75 10.59 0.77 -0.67
N THR A 76 9.66 1.69 -0.88
CA THR A 76 8.61 1.97 0.08
C THR A 76 7.71 0.75 0.28
N ALA A 77 7.31 0.10 -0.81
CA ALA A 77 6.48 -1.09 -0.73
C ALA A 77 7.18 -2.20 0.07
N HIS A 78 8.45 -2.41 -0.18
CA HIS A 78 9.21 -3.42 0.55
C HIS A 78 9.26 -3.11 2.05
N SER A 79 9.52 -1.84 2.41
CA SER A 79 9.54 -1.43 3.81
C SER A 79 8.19 -1.63 4.50
N VAL A 80 7.10 -1.26 3.82
CA VAL A 80 5.76 -1.40 4.37
C VAL A 80 5.42 -2.88 4.58
N LEU A 81 5.72 -3.72 3.58
CA LEU A 81 5.45 -5.15 3.69
C LEU A 81 6.29 -5.83 4.76
N LYS A 82 7.52 -5.36 5.00
CA LYS A 82 8.33 -5.90 6.09
C LYS A 82 7.72 -5.57 7.45
N GLU A 83 7.18 -4.37 7.59
CA GLU A 83 6.55 -3.95 8.85
C GLU A 83 5.24 -4.72 9.10
N TYR A 84 4.50 -5.02 8.04
CA TYR A 84 3.20 -5.70 8.13
C TYR A 84 3.27 -7.06 7.44
N SER A 85 4.30 -7.84 7.73
CA SER A 85 4.62 -9.06 6.99
C SER A 85 3.55 -10.15 7.07
N GLN A 86 2.71 -10.13 8.09
CA GLN A 86 1.65 -11.12 8.27
C GLN A 86 0.30 -10.62 7.75
N ALA A 87 0.21 -9.39 7.27
CA ALA A 87 -1.05 -8.83 6.80
C ALA A 87 -1.41 -9.34 5.42
N ILE A 88 -2.70 -9.36 5.15
CA ILE A 88 -3.20 -9.57 3.79
C ILE A 88 -3.14 -8.23 3.07
N LEU A 89 -2.51 -8.19 1.90
CA LEU A 89 -2.40 -6.96 1.12
C LEU A 89 -3.57 -6.85 0.15
N SER A 90 -4.28 -5.74 0.21
CA SER A 90 -5.35 -5.41 -0.75
C SER A 90 -4.85 -4.29 -1.66
N VAL A 91 -4.89 -4.50 -2.97
CA VAL A 91 -4.42 -3.52 -3.94
C VAL A 91 -5.57 -3.00 -4.80
N ALA A 92 -5.46 -1.73 -5.23
CA ALA A 92 -6.54 -1.07 -5.97
C ALA A 92 -6.79 -1.71 -7.33
N HIS A 93 -5.72 -2.10 -8.02
CA HIS A 93 -5.80 -2.69 -9.36
C HIS A 93 -5.47 -4.18 -9.27
N GLY A 94 -6.32 -4.92 -8.56
CA GLY A 94 -6.11 -6.34 -8.37
C GLY A 94 -6.98 -6.84 -7.22
N GLY A 95 -6.50 -7.83 -6.51
CA GLY A 95 -7.24 -8.41 -5.41
C GLY A 95 -6.43 -8.40 -4.13
N GLU A 96 -6.66 -9.41 -3.31
CA GLU A 96 -5.95 -9.59 -2.06
C GLU A 96 -4.82 -10.59 -2.25
N VAL A 97 -3.67 -10.29 -1.64
CA VAL A 97 -2.49 -11.14 -1.73
C VAL A 97 -2.06 -11.55 -0.34
N LYS A 98 -2.00 -12.85 -0.09
CA LYS A 98 -1.42 -13.39 1.14
C LYS A 98 0.07 -13.60 0.91
N ASN A 99 0.86 -13.48 1.99
CA ASN A 99 2.31 -13.65 1.92
C ASN A 99 2.95 -12.69 0.93
N ALA A 100 2.46 -11.43 0.91
CA ALA A 100 2.90 -10.45 -0.08
C ALA A 100 4.40 -10.18 0.00
N LEU A 101 4.98 -10.15 1.21
CA LEU A 101 6.43 -9.92 1.36
C LEU A 101 7.24 -11.01 0.65
N GLN A 102 6.90 -12.27 0.86
CA GLN A 102 7.62 -13.38 0.24
C GLN A 102 7.46 -13.35 -1.27
N GLU A 103 6.25 -13.04 -1.76
CA GLU A 103 6.00 -12.95 -3.19
C GLU A 103 6.80 -11.82 -3.82
N MET A 104 6.85 -10.67 -3.15
CA MET A 104 7.64 -9.55 -3.62
C MET A 104 9.12 -9.92 -3.71
N GLU A 105 9.67 -10.50 -2.65
CA GLU A 105 11.09 -10.80 -2.57
C GLU A 105 11.53 -11.85 -3.59
N LYS A 106 10.63 -12.72 -4.02
CA LYS A 106 10.92 -13.72 -5.05
C LYS A 106 10.78 -13.17 -6.47
N SER A 107 10.15 -12.00 -6.63
CA SER A 107 9.86 -11.48 -7.97
C SER A 107 11.11 -10.94 -8.66
N GLU A 108 11.15 -11.11 -9.98
CA GLU A 108 12.26 -10.57 -10.77
C GLU A 108 12.27 -9.05 -10.75
N TRP A 109 11.08 -8.43 -10.80
CA TRP A 109 10.99 -6.97 -10.81
C TRP A 109 11.54 -6.34 -9.52
N PHE A 110 11.47 -7.06 -8.40
CA PHE A 110 12.07 -6.58 -7.16
C PHE A 110 13.58 -6.85 -7.14
N GLN A 111 13.99 -8.05 -7.53
CA GLN A 111 15.40 -8.45 -7.49
C GLN A 111 16.25 -7.62 -8.45
N ASN A 112 15.65 -7.16 -9.53
CA ASN A 112 16.33 -6.37 -10.54
C ASN A 112 16.15 -4.86 -10.37
N SER A 113 15.53 -4.44 -9.29
CA SER A 113 15.30 -3.01 -9.05
C SER A 113 16.49 -2.30 -8.43
#